data_9d07fa48fda46272ee86a706cb438a28
#
_entry.id   9d07fa48fda46272ee86a706cb438a28
#
_cell.length_a   1.000
_cell.length_b   1.000
_cell.length_c   1.000
_cell.angle_alpha   90.00
_cell.angle_beta   90.00
_cell.angle_gamma   90.00
#
_symmetry.space_group_name_H-M   'P 1'
#
loop_
_entity.id
_entity.type
_entity.pdbx_description
1 polymer ?
#
loop_
_entity_poly.entity_id
_entity_poly.type
_entity_poly.pdbx_seq_one_letter_code
_entity_poly.pdbx_strand_id
1 'polypeptide(L)'
;MGGMSGKRANGEGSIYPYKNGFAAYVWVTTPDGDRKRKYVYGKTREDTHEKWIKLHSEAAKGPVQTRHRTVQAFLTYWLDSIVKPNLAPLSYVSYEGSVRLYIAPHLGAKRLDKLTVRDVREWLTKLAGICQCCAQGKDAKRPKDRQRCCAIGDCCEAYPSRRVIQAARDALRAALTHAVTEEEISKNVASLVKVPKPRRRRIKPWSVVEAGRFLADALAREDPLFAAWVLVLCLGLRRGEVLGLTWKSIDFETGELYVDHQIQRAGRQILHRETKTEESDDFLPLPEFCLKALRMRRAQQTGDQKAAGELWQDTRGLVFTTKYGTPIEPGNLTRMFALRARRAGLRVIPLRNTRHTCSSLLVALKVHPKVAQRILRHSQIAMTMEVYAEASEEEVRAALGKLSDAMGGTG
;
A
#
# COMPACT_ATOMS: atom_id res chain seq x y z
N MET A 1 -73.34 14.48 -20.63
CA MET A 1 -72.50 13.42 -21.19
C MET A 1 -71.49 13.07 -20.13
N GLY A 2 -71.76 11.99 -19.41
CA GLY A 2 -70.87 11.52 -18.32
C GLY A 2 -69.68 10.72 -18.85
N GLY A 3 -68.45 11.21 -18.58
CA GLY A 3 -67.28 10.50 -18.93
C GLY A 3 -67.06 9.27 -18.05
N MET A 4 -67.07 8.08 -18.62
CA MET A 4 -66.83 6.80 -17.97
C MET A 4 -65.35 6.79 -17.44
N SER A 5 -65.20 6.82 -16.12
CA SER A 5 -63.93 6.50 -15.43
C SER A 5 -63.63 5.01 -15.61
N GLY A 6 -62.82 4.66 -16.62
CA GLY A 6 -62.34 3.29 -16.79
C GLY A 6 -61.60 2.81 -15.56
N LYS A 7 -61.98 1.67 -14.98
CA LYS A 7 -61.23 0.96 -13.94
C LYS A 7 -59.83 0.66 -14.47
N ARG A 8 -58.79 1.16 -13.75
CA ARG A 8 -57.40 0.88 -14.05
C ARG A 8 -57.12 -0.61 -13.91
N ALA A 9 -56.30 -1.16 -14.83
CA ALA A 9 -55.88 -2.55 -14.75
C ALA A 9 -54.98 -2.75 -13.48
N ASN A 10 -55.16 -3.92 -12.83
CA ASN A 10 -54.33 -4.30 -11.69
C ASN A 10 -52.87 -4.36 -12.13
N GLY A 11 -52.02 -3.45 -11.59
CA GLY A 11 -50.62 -3.35 -11.91
C GLY A 11 -50.18 -2.02 -12.54
N GLU A 12 -51.08 -1.17 -13.00
CA GLU A 12 -50.78 0.19 -13.42
C GLU A 12 -50.62 1.09 -12.18
N GLY A 13 -49.36 1.45 -11.83
CA GLY A 13 -49.08 2.40 -10.77
C GLY A 13 -49.78 3.74 -10.99
N SER A 14 -50.20 4.42 -9.91
CA SER A 14 -50.79 5.75 -9.97
C SER A 14 -49.75 6.78 -10.43
N ILE A 15 -49.79 7.12 -11.74
CA ILE A 15 -49.07 8.26 -12.28
C ILE A 15 -49.99 9.48 -12.20
N TYR A 16 -49.59 10.53 -11.53
CA TYR A 16 -50.40 11.73 -11.30
C TYR A 16 -49.58 13.01 -11.63
N PRO A 17 -50.27 14.08 -12.03
CA PRO A 17 -49.63 15.36 -12.26
C PRO A 17 -48.95 15.90 -10.99
N TYR A 18 -47.71 16.38 -11.12
CA TYR A 18 -46.95 16.94 -10.00
C TYR A 18 -46.01 18.05 -10.50
N LYS A 19 -46.22 19.26 -9.98
CA LYS A 19 -45.51 20.46 -10.46
C LYS A 19 -45.62 20.60 -12.00
N ASN A 20 -44.49 20.74 -12.70
CA ASN A 20 -44.41 20.87 -14.15
C ASN A 20 -44.21 19.51 -14.87
N GLY A 21 -44.74 18.40 -14.31
CA GLY A 21 -44.60 17.06 -14.86
C GLY A 21 -45.49 16.04 -14.17
N PHE A 22 -45.03 14.80 -14.07
CA PHE A 22 -45.75 13.69 -13.50
C PHE A 22 -44.92 13.01 -12.41
N ALA A 23 -45.58 12.43 -11.41
CA ALA A 23 -45.02 11.62 -10.37
C ALA A 23 -45.71 10.26 -10.25
N ALA A 24 -44.97 9.25 -9.81
CA ALA A 24 -45.48 7.96 -9.40
C ALA A 24 -44.71 7.44 -8.21
N TYR A 25 -45.25 6.47 -7.48
CA TYR A 25 -44.50 5.84 -6.39
C TYR A 25 -44.60 4.32 -6.44
N VAL A 26 -43.64 3.66 -5.84
CA VAL A 26 -43.65 2.22 -5.57
C VAL A 26 -43.40 2.04 -4.07
N TRP A 27 -44.14 1.12 -3.47
CA TRP A 27 -43.80 0.65 -2.13
C TRP A 27 -42.56 -0.24 -2.20
N VAL A 28 -41.52 0.12 -1.51
CA VAL A 28 -40.29 -0.62 -1.46
C VAL A 28 -39.99 -1.04 -0.02
N THR A 29 -39.37 -2.20 0.16
CA THR A 29 -38.77 -2.59 1.42
C THR A 29 -37.37 -2.02 1.45
N THR A 30 -36.99 -1.31 2.52
CA THR A 30 -35.62 -0.81 2.70
C THR A 30 -34.70 -1.93 3.19
N PRO A 31 -33.37 -1.80 3.08
CA PRO A 31 -32.42 -2.76 3.68
C PRO A 31 -32.63 -2.99 5.17
N ASP A 32 -33.15 -2.00 5.88
CA ASP A 32 -33.47 -2.08 7.31
C ASP A 32 -34.82 -2.81 7.60
N GLY A 33 -35.47 -3.32 6.55
CA GLY A 33 -36.77 -4.02 6.65
C GLY A 33 -37.99 -3.10 6.67
N ASP A 34 -37.84 -1.79 6.70
CA ASP A 34 -38.95 -0.84 6.69
C ASP A 34 -39.62 -0.77 5.33
N ARG A 35 -40.94 -0.64 5.31
CA ARG A 35 -41.73 -0.42 4.09
C ARG A 35 -41.94 1.08 3.85
N LYS A 36 -41.38 1.63 2.75
CA LYS A 36 -41.45 3.05 2.40
C LYS A 36 -41.89 3.30 0.98
N ARG A 37 -42.53 4.49 0.74
CA ARG A 37 -42.82 4.92 -0.63
C ARG A 37 -41.60 5.55 -1.26
N LYS A 38 -41.14 5.03 -2.41
CA LYS A 38 -40.12 5.66 -3.24
C LYS A 38 -40.78 6.28 -4.46
N TYR A 39 -40.54 7.58 -4.69
CA TYR A 39 -41.16 8.35 -5.75
C TYR A 39 -40.24 8.43 -6.97
N VAL A 40 -40.86 8.42 -8.16
CA VAL A 40 -40.23 8.73 -9.44
C VAL A 40 -40.91 9.93 -10.06
N TYR A 41 -40.15 10.74 -10.79
CA TYR A 41 -40.63 11.97 -11.41
C TYR A 41 -40.19 12.01 -12.87
N GLY A 42 -41.05 12.50 -13.77
CA GLY A 42 -40.79 12.66 -15.18
C GLY A 42 -41.42 13.94 -15.75
N LYS A 43 -40.92 14.39 -16.88
CA LYS A 43 -41.50 15.54 -17.59
C LYS A 43 -42.78 15.16 -18.34
N THR A 44 -42.84 13.91 -18.83
CA THR A 44 -44.03 13.34 -19.50
C THR A 44 -44.56 12.14 -18.71
N ARG A 45 -45.75 11.73 -19.02
CA ARG A 45 -46.38 10.54 -18.41
C ARG A 45 -45.61 9.28 -18.78
N GLU A 46 -45.19 9.17 -20.05
CA GLU A 46 -44.39 8.05 -20.58
C GLU A 46 -43.04 7.92 -19.87
N ASP A 47 -42.26 9.01 -19.74
CA ASP A 47 -41.01 9.04 -19.02
C ASP A 47 -41.17 8.62 -17.54
N THR A 48 -42.29 9.05 -16.92
CA THR A 48 -42.60 8.66 -15.54
C THR A 48 -42.97 7.19 -15.44
N HIS A 49 -43.69 6.65 -16.43
CA HIS A 49 -44.08 5.25 -16.49
C HIS A 49 -42.86 4.32 -16.67
N GLU A 50 -41.96 4.64 -17.58
CA GLU A 50 -40.71 3.90 -17.76
C GLU A 50 -39.89 3.84 -16.45
N LYS A 51 -39.74 4.97 -15.76
CA LYS A 51 -39.04 5.05 -14.46
C LYS A 51 -39.79 4.25 -13.39
N TRP A 52 -41.08 4.26 -13.40
CA TRP A 52 -41.90 3.49 -12.47
C TRP A 52 -41.75 1.99 -12.68
N ILE A 53 -41.84 1.50 -13.96
CA ILE A 53 -41.59 0.10 -14.30
C ILE A 53 -40.22 -0.36 -13.80
N LYS A 54 -39.19 0.46 -14.05
CA LYS A 54 -37.85 0.14 -13.61
C LYS A 54 -37.74 0.03 -12.09
N LEU A 55 -38.31 0.99 -11.35
CA LEU A 55 -38.35 0.95 -9.90
C LEU A 55 -39.16 -0.20 -9.34
N HIS A 56 -40.29 -0.54 -9.99
CA HIS A 56 -41.14 -1.66 -9.62
C HIS A 56 -40.40 -2.99 -9.80
N SER A 57 -39.68 -3.16 -10.92
CA SER A 57 -38.82 -4.32 -11.16
C SER A 57 -37.67 -4.42 -10.17
N GLU A 58 -37.06 -3.29 -9.76
CA GLU A 58 -36.06 -3.28 -8.71
C GLU A 58 -36.62 -3.72 -7.36
N ALA A 59 -37.80 -3.21 -7.00
CA ALA A 59 -38.48 -3.55 -5.75
C ALA A 59 -38.92 -5.02 -5.67
N ALA A 60 -39.23 -5.64 -6.81
CA ALA A 60 -39.58 -7.06 -6.89
C ALA A 60 -38.36 -7.99 -6.70
N LYS A 61 -37.15 -7.49 -6.94
CA LYS A 61 -35.91 -8.26 -6.79
C LYS A 61 -35.34 -8.24 -5.37
N GLY A 62 -35.82 -7.33 -4.51
CA GLY A 62 -35.34 -7.23 -3.14
C GLY A 62 -35.45 -5.84 -2.51
N PRO A 63 -34.82 -5.61 -1.36
CA PRO A 63 -34.81 -4.32 -0.69
C PRO A 63 -34.22 -3.21 -1.55
N VAL A 64 -34.87 -2.04 -1.55
CA VAL A 64 -34.47 -0.88 -2.36
C VAL A 64 -34.00 0.24 -1.44
N GLN A 65 -32.83 0.76 -1.67
CA GLN A 65 -32.30 1.91 -0.93
C GLN A 65 -33.16 3.17 -1.20
N THR A 66 -33.69 3.76 -0.14
CA THR A 66 -34.48 5.00 -0.19
C THR A 66 -33.68 6.25 0.15
N ARG A 67 -32.55 6.08 0.83
CA ARG A 67 -31.59 7.14 1.14
C ARG A 67 -30.25 6.81 0.52
N HIS A 68 -29.84 7.62 -0.43
CA HIS A 68 -28.50 7.46 -1.03
C HIS A 68 -27.47 8.16 -0.13
N ARG A 69 -26.46 7.42 0.28
CA ARG A 69 -25.31 7.96 1.02
C ARG A 69 -24.53 8.93 0.15
N THR A 70 -23.88 9.91 0.78
CA THR A 70 -22.84 10.69 0.12
C THR A 70 -21.58 9.83 -0.03
N VAL A 71 -20.69 10.20 -0.96
CA VAL A 71 -19.37 9.57 -1.10
C VAL A 71 -18.61 9.58 0.22
N GLN A 72 -18.65 10.71 0.97
CA GLN A 72 -18.02 10.81 2.30
C GLN A 72 -18.58 9.78 3.30
N ALA A 73 -19.90 9.69 3.40
CA ALA A 73 -20.54 8.77 4.34
C ALA A 73 -20.22 7.30 4.01
N PHE A 74 -20.21 6.96 2.72
CA PHE A 74 -19.82 5.62 2.28
C PHE A 74 -18.33 5.33 2.57
N LEU A 75 -17.42 6.27 2.25
CA LEU A 75 -15.99 6.09 2.50
C LEU A 75 -15.66 5.94 3.99
N THR A 76 -16.37 6.65 4.87
CA THR A 76 -16.23 6.48 6.33
C THR A 76 -16.67 5.08 6.74
N TYR A 77 -17.85 4.64 6.32
CA TYR A 77 -18.33 3.27 6.55
C TYR A 77 -17.35 2.22 6.03
N TRP A 78 -16.87 2.36 4.79
CA TRP A 78 -15.92 1.45 4.16
C TRP A 78 -14.60 1.35 4.96
N LEU A 79 -14.07 2.49 5.44
CA LEU A 79 -12.84 2.50 6.24
C LEU A 79 -13.04 1.80 7.58
N ASP A 80 -14.14 2.06 8.28
CA ASP A 80 -14.35 1.58 9.65
C ASP A 80 -14.85 0.12 9.67
N SER A 81 -15.77 -0.24 8.78
CA SER A 81 -16.43 -1.54 8.81
C SER A 81 -15.78 -2.59 7.90
N ILE A 82 -15.04 -2.17 6.86
CA ILE A 82 -14.46 -3.10 5.88
C ILE A 82 -12.92 -3.08 5.95
N VAL A 83 -12.31 -1.91 5.86
CA VAL A 83 -10.84 -1.83 5.78
C VAL A 83 -10.18 -2.13 7.12
N LYS A 84 -10.67 -1.49 8.19
CA LYS A 84 -10.05 -1.57 9.52
C LYS A 84 -10.02 -2.99 10.11
N PRO A 85 -11.11 -3.79 10.05
CA PRO A 85 -11.09 -5.15 10.58
C PRO A 85 -10.35 -6.15 9.68
N ASN A 86 -10.33 -5.95 8.35
CA ASN A 86 -9.88 -6.96 7.41
C ASN A 86 -8.49 -6.71 6.83
N LEU A 87 -7.93 -5.51 6.96
CA LEU A 87 -6.65 -5.17 6.34
C LEU A 87 -5.57 -4.82 7.37
N ALA A 88 -4.32 -4.96 6.94
CA ALA A 88 -3.19 -4.57 7.77
C ALA A 88 -3.26 -3.08 8.14
N PRO A 89 -2.86 -2.67 9.37
CA PRO A 89 -2.93 -1.29 9.84
C PRO A 89 -2.30 -0.25 8.91
N LEU A 90 -1.20 -0.60 8.23
CA LEU A 90 -0.59 0.31 7.24
C LEU A 90 -1.48 0.52 6.00
N SER A 91 -2.26 -0.49 5.61
CA SER A 91 -3.23 -0.35 4.52
C SER A 91 -4.37 0.60 4.93
N TYR A 92 -4.87 0.44 6.16
CA TYR A 92 -5.85 1.37 6.73
C TYR A 92 -5.32 2.81 6.75
N VAL A 93 -4.13 3.05 7.31
CA VAL A 93 -3.49 4.39 7.33
C VAL A 93 -3.33 4.98 5.94
N SER A 94 -2.97 4.15 4.95
CA SER A 94 -2.82 4.59 3.56
C SER A 94 -4.15 4.97 2.92
N TYR A 95 -5.20 4.16 3.12
CA TYR A 95 -6.53 4.44 2.59
C TYR A 95 -7.18 5.62 3.30
N GLU A 96 -7.11 5.68 4.64
CA GLU A 96 -7.60 6.80 5.43
C GLU A 96 -6.95 8.12 4.98
N GLY A 97 -5.62 8.13 4.85
CA GLY A 97 -4.90 9.29 4.35
C GLY A 97 -5.33 9.71 2.94
N SER A 98 -5.58 8.74 2.05
CA SER A 98 -6.08 9.01 0.69
C SER A 98 -7.50 9.59 0.71
N VAL A 99 -8.37 9.03 1.53
CA VAL A 99 -9.75 9.51 1.70
C VAL A 99 -9.76 10.93 2.27
N ARG A 100 -9.14 11.14 3.41
CA ARG A 100 -9.18 12.40 4.14
C ARG A 100 -8.50 13.56 3.41
N LEU A 101 -7.36 13.30 2.76
CA LEU A 101 -6.55 14.37 2.18
C LEU A 101 -6.88 14.64 0.72
N TYR A 102 -7.37 13.65 -0.03
CA TYR A 102 -7.46 13.76 -1.48
C TYR A 102 -8.86 13.50 -2.05
N ILE A 103 -9.67 12.62 -1.43
CA ILE A 103 -10.97 12.25 -2.00
C ILE A 103 -12.09 13.06 -1.38
N ALA A 104 -12.23 13.02 -0.07
CA ALA A 104 -13.33 13.64 0.67
C ALA A 104 -13.46 15.16 0.44
N PRO A 105 -12.37 15.96 0.38
CA PRO A 105 -12.48 17.40 0.14
C PRO A 105 -13.05 17.76 -1.24
N HIS A 106 -13.03 16.84 -2.21
CA HIS A 106 -13.43 17.12 -3.59
C HIS A 106 -14.71 16.38 -4.03
N LEU A 107 -14.86 15.14 -3.57
CA LEU A 107 -15.97 14.27 -3.99
C LEU A 107 -16.93 13.94 -2.84
N GLY A 108 -16.57 14.21 -1.60
CA GLY A 108 -17.27 13.76 -0.42
C GLY A 108 -18.72 14.19 -0.32
N ALA A 109 -19.06 15.42 -0.75
CA ALA A 109 -20.42 15.96 -0.73
C ALA A 109 -21.33 15.39 -1.82
N LYS A 110 -20.77 14.73 -2.86
CA LYS A 110 -21.57 14.14 -3.93
C LYS A 110 -22.33 12.91 -3.43
N ARG A 111 -23.51 12.68 -3.96
CA ARG A 111 -24.24 11.42 -3.77
C ARG A 111 -23.49 10.29 -4.47
N LEU A 112 -23.39 9.14 -3.81
CA LEU A 112 -22.67 7.97 -4.31
C LEU A 112 -23.24 7.46 -5.63
N ASP A 113 -24.56 7.40 -5.75
CA ASP A 113 -25.29 6.95 -6.95
C ASP A 113 -25.22 7.93 -8.14
N LYS A 114 -24.78 9.18 -7.88
CA LYS A 114 -24.64 10.24 -8.91
C LYS A 114 -23.18 10.51 -9.28
N LEU A 115 -22.25 9.77 -8.71
CA LEU A 115 -20.83 9.89 -9.06
C LEU A 115 -20.60 9.35 -10.49
N THR A 116 -20.02 10.20 -11.36
CA THR A 116 -19.80 9.85 -12.77
C THR A 116 -18.32 9.67 -13.08
N VAL A 117 -18.01 9.02 -14.20
CA VAL A 117 -16.64 8.90 -14.75
C VAL A 117 -16.03 10.28 -15.00
N ARG A 118 -16.85 11.24 -15.44
CA ARG A 118 -16.43 12.64 -15.68
C ARG A 118 -15.99 13.30 -14.38
N ASP A 119 -16.75 13.16 -13.30
CA ASP A 119 -16.39 13.68 -11.98
C ASP A 119 -15.03 13.16 -11.49
N VAL A 120 -14.80 11.85 -11.64
CA VAL A 120 -13.54 11.24 -11.23
C VAL A 120 -12.37 11.76 -12.07
N ARG A 121 -12.56 11.95 -13.38
CA ARG A 121 -11.54 12.51 -14.27
C ARG A 121 -11.21 13.96 -13.93
N GLU A 122 -12.22 14.80 -13.77
CA GLU A 122 -12.07 16.22 -13.41
C GLU A 122 -11.39 16.37 -12.04
N TRP A 123 -11.79 15.55 -11.06
CA TRP A 123 -11.15 15.50 -9.74
C TRP A 123 -9.64 15.19 -9.84
N LEU A 124 -9.24 14.16 -10.59
CA LEU A 124 -7.83 13.77 -10.71
C LEU A 124 -7.02 14.85 -11.44
N THR A 125 -7.59 15.49 -12.45
CA THR A 125 -6.97 16.63 -13.15
C THR A 125 -6.78 17.81 -12.20
N LYS A 126 -7.81 18.17 -11.45
CA LYS A 126 -7.76 19.23 -10.45
C LYS A 126 -6.74 18.92 -9.35
N LEU A 127 -6.74 17.68 -8.83
CA LEU A 127 -5.80 17.25 -7.81
C LEU A 127 -4.33 17.41 -8.26
N ALA A 128 -4.03 17.14 -9.54
CA ALA A 128 -2.69 17.27 -10.08
C ALA A 128 -2.15 18.71 -10.07
N GLY A 129 -3.03 19.70 -10.15
CA GLY A 129 -2.69 21.14 -10.17
C GLY A 129 -2.82 21.85 -8.82
N ILE A 130 -3.21 21.17 -7.74
CA ILE A 130 -3.40 21.79 -6.42
C ILE A 130 -2.17 21.61 -5.56
N CYS A 131 -1.60 22.71 -5.08
CA CYS A 131 -0.54 22.67 -4.07
C CYS A 131 -1.05 22.02 -2.77
N GLN A 132 -0.44 20.92 -2.36
CA GLN A 132 -0.83 20.17 -1.18
C GLN A 132 -0.47 20.84 0.15
N CYS A 133 0.44 21.80 0.11
CA CYS A 133 0.73 22.65 1.26
C CYS A 133 -0.41 23.63 1.51
N CYS A 134 -0.89 24.31 0.47
CA CYS A 134 -2.07 25.18 0.53
C CYS A 134 -3.32 24.41 0.94
N ALA A 135 -3.66 23.33 0.21
CA ALA A 135 -4.89 22.57 0.42
C ALA A 135 -5.01 21.93 1.81
N GLN A 136 -3.89 21.58 2.43
CA GLN A 136 -3.84 20.93 3.74
C GLN A 136 -3.45 21.87 4.88
N GLY A 137 -3.19 23.16 4.59
CA GLY A 137 -2.74 24.15 5.55
C GLY A 137 -1.44 23.77 6.26
N LYS A 138 -0.52 23.08 5.55
CA LYS A 138 0.69 22.53 6.19
C LYS A 138 1.60 23.61 6.75
N ASP A 139 1.76 24.72 6.02
CA ASP A 139 2.61 25.82 6.46
C ASP A 139 1.93 26.65 7.55
N ALA A 140 0.61 26.86 7.46
CA ALA A 140 -0.19 27.55 8.46
C ALA A 140 -0.20 26.85 9.83
N LYS A 141 -0.01 25.52 9.86
CA LYS A 141 0.10 24.73 11.10
C LYS A 141 1.47 24.83 11.78
N ARG A 142 2.45 25.49 11.16
CA ARG A 142 3.76 25.76 11.76
C ARG A 142 3.67 26.96 12.70
N PRO A 143 4.55 27.01 13.71
CA PRO A 143 4.76 28.23 14.47
C PRO A 143 5.05 29.42 13.53
N LYS A 144 4.61 30.62 13.88
CA LYS A 144 4.71 31.80 13.02
C LYS A 144 6.13 32.08 12.52
N ASP A 145 7.12 31.91 13.39
CA ASP A 145 8.56 32.04 13.10
C ASP A 145 9.12 31.00 12.13
N ARG A 146 8.37 29.92 11.88
CA ARG A 146 8.75 28.82 10.98
C ARG A 146 7.88 28.71 9.73
N GLN A 147 6.95 29.62 9.54
CA GLN A 147 6.19 29.74 8.30
C GLN A 147 7.10 30.28 7.19
N ARG A 148 7.07 29.66 6.01
CA ARG A 148 8.06 29.93 4.96
C ARG A 148 7.53 29.87 3.53
N CYS A 149 6.23 29.66 3.34
CA CYS A 149 5.64 29.57 2.01
C CYS A 149 4.15 29.93 2.00
N CYS A 150 3.26 28.95 1.85
CA CYS A 150 1.84 29.18 1.58
C CYS A 150 1.09 29.98 2.67
N ALA A 151 1.54 29.97 3.91
CA ALA A 151 0.94 30.73 5.00
C ALA A 151 1.27 32.23 4.92
N ILE A 152 2.36 32.60 4.28
CA ILE A 152 2.82 33.98 4.09
C ILE A 152 2.59 34.49 2.67
N GLY A 153 1.74 33.78 1.88
CA GLY A 153 1.37 34.19 0.53
C GLY A 153 2.27 33.68 -0.60
N ASP A 154 3.40 33.03 -0.26
CA ASP A 154 4.35 32.48 -1.23
C ASP A 154 4.09 30.98 -1.45
N CYS A 155 3.41 30.64 -2.55
CA CYS A 155 3.04 29.25 -2.82
C CYS A 155 4.25 28.39 -3.20
N CYS A 156 4.52 27.34 -2.42
CA CYS A 156 5.64 26.42 -2.66
C CYS A 156 5.38 25.37 -3.76
N GLU A 157 4.26 25.43 -4.46
CA GLU A 157 3.89 24.54 -5.58
C GLU A 157 4.08 23.04 -5.31
N ALA A 158 3.87 22.62 -4.05
CA ALA A 158 4.04 21.21 -3.62
C ALA A 158 2.93 20.33 -4.21
N TYR A 159 2.93 20.16 -5.52
CA TYR A 159 1.96 19.32 -6.24
C TYR A 159 2.12 17.84 -5.91
N PRO A 160 1.03 17.05 -5.91
CA PRO A 160 1.12 15.62 -5.65
C PRO A 160 1.83 14.88 -6.78
N SER A 161 2.69 13.94 -6.43
CA SER A 161 3.33 13.09 -7.43
C SER A 161 2.30 12.18 -8.13
N ARG A 162 2.62 11.71 -9.33
CA ARG A 162 1.77 10.73 -10.06
C ARG A 162 1.44 9.51 -9.22
N ARG A 163 2.34 9.09 -8.32
CA ARG A 163 2.11 7.97 -7.41
C ARG A 163 1.02 8.29 -6.37
N VAL A 164 0.98 9.51 -5.85
CA VAL A 164 -0.05 9.95 -4.90
C VAL A 164 -1.41 10.01 -5.60
N ILE A 165 -1.47 10.56 -6.81
CA ILE A 165 -2.69 10.62 -7.63
C ILE A 165 -3.21 9.20 -7.93
N GLN A 166 -2.31 8.29 -8.31
CA GLN A 166 -2.68 6.90 -8.54
C GLN A 166 -3.18 6.23 -7.26
N ALA A 167 -2.51 6.42 -6.12
CA ALA A 167 -2.93 5.85 -4.85
C ALA A 167 -4.31 6.37 -4.41
N ALA A 168 -4.58 7.66 -4.60
CA ALA A 168 -5.90 8.24 -4.32
C ALA A 168 -6.99 7.62 -5.23
N ARG A 169 -6.73 7.47 -6.54
CA ARG A 169 -7.66 6.81 -7.47
C ARG A 169 -7.85 5.33 -7.10
N ASP A 170 -6.79 4.62 -6.73
CA ASP A 170 -6.86 3.21 -6.36
C ASP A 170 -7.64 3.01 -5.06
N ALA A 171 -7.53 3.92 -4.10
CA ALA A 171 -8.34 3.93 -2.88
C ALA A 171 -9.84 4.12 -3.20
N LEU A 172 -10.19 5.11 -4.03
CA LEU A 172 -11.56 5.30 -4.49
C LEU A 172 -12.09 4.09 -5.25
N ARG A 173 -11.27 3.51 -6.14
CA ARG A 173 -11.63 2.29 -6.88
C ARG A 173 -11.90 1.11 -5.95
N ALA A 174 -11.05 0.90 -4.93
CA ALA A 174 -11.26 -0.17 -3.96
C ALA A 174 -12.58 0.02 -3.20
N ALA A 175 -12.85 1.23 -2.71
CA ALA A 175 -14.10 1.55 -2.02
C ALA A 175 -15.33 1.35 -2.92
N LEU A 176 -15.29 1.87 -4.16
CA LEU A 176 -16.42 1.71 -5.08
C LEU A 176 -16.61 0.26 -5.56
N THR A 177 -15.59 -0.60 -5.50
CA THR A 177 -15.77 -2.03 -5.74
C THR A 177 -16.62 -2.66 -4.65
N HIS A 178 -16.39 -2.32 -3.38
CA HIS A 178 -17.26 -2.75 -2.29
C HIS A 178 -18.67 -2.18 -2.41
N ALA A 179 -18.82 -0.91 -2.84
CA ALA A 179 -20.14 -0.33 -3.08
C ALA A 179 -20.94 -1.08 -4.17
N VAL A 180 -20.26 -1.64 -5.18
CA VAL A 180 -20.88 -2.52 -6.17
C VAL A 180 -21.24 -3.87 -5.57
N THR A 181 -20.38 -4.47 -4.77
CA THR A 181 -20.62 -5.76 -4.10
C THR A 181 -21.78 -5.66 -3.10
N GLU A 182 -21.96 -4.52 -2.44
CA GLU A 182 -23.05 -4.22 -1.52
C GLU A 182 -24.29 -3.63 -2.23
N GLU A 183 -24.31 -3.66 -3.57
CA GLU A 183 -25.41 -3.20 -4.42
C GLU A 183 -25.82 -1.73 -4.22
N GLU A 184 -24.97 -0.90 -3.57
CA GLU A 184 -25.22 0.54 -3.41
C GLU A 184 -25.11 1.31 -4.74
N ILE A 185 -24.29 0.81 -5.67
CA ILE A 185 -24.13 1.34 -7.03
C ILE A 185 -24.01 0.20 -8.05
N SER A 186 -24.46 0.43 -9.27
CA SER A 186 -24.44 -0.60 -10.34
C SER A 186 -23.07 -0.75 -11.02
N LYS A 187 -22.18 0.22 -10.91
CA LYS A 187 -20.85 0.19 -11.57
C LYS A 187 -19.82 1.02 -10.86
N ASN A 188 -18.57 0.57 -10.90
CA ASN A 188 -17.42 1.28 -10.37
C ASN A 188 -16.86 2.27 -11.40
N VAL A 189 -17.23 3.54 -11.28
CA VAL A 189 -16.80 4.60 -12.22
C VAL A 189 -15.31 4.91 -12.14
N ALA A 190 -14.65 4.67 -10.99
CA ALA A 190 -13.22 4.90 -10.83
C ALA A 190 -12.36 3.86 -11.57
N SER A 191 -12.90 2.65 -11.82
CA SER A 191 -12.20 1.62 -12.60
C SER A 191 -12.04 2.01 -14.07
N LEU A 192 -12.95 2.84 -14.59
CA LEU A 192 -12.97 3.28 -15.99
C LEU A 192 -12.03 4.44 -16.28
N VAL A 193 -11.43 5.06 -15.23
CA VAL A 193 -10.49 6.17 -15.39
C VAL A 193 -9.05 5.65 -15.35
N LYS A 194 -8.34 5.77 -16.45
CA LYS A 194 -6.92 5.43 -16.54
C LYS A 194 -6.07 6.59 -16.03
N VAL A 195 -5.09 6.28 -15.16
CA VAL A 195 -4.06 7.22 -14.70
C VAL A 195 -2.73 6.79 -15.27
N PRO A 196 -1.92 7.71 -15.83
CA PRO A 196 -0.59 7.38 -16.32
C PRO A 196 0.27 6.78 -15.20
N LYS A 197 0.89 5.63 -15.49
CA LYS A 197 1.79 4.99 -14.52
C LYS A 197 2.97 5.92 -14.18
N PRO A 198 3.37 6.01 -12.91
CA PRO A 198 4.57 6.75 -12.55
C PRO A 198 5.80 6.10 -13.19
N ARG A 199 6.69 6.91 -13.76
CA ARG A 199 7.98 6.41 -14.25
C ARG A 199 8.78 5.85 -13.07
N ARG A 200 9.13 4.57 -13.12
CA ARG A 200 10.03 3.97 -12.13
C ARG A 200 11.45 4.47 -12.42
N ARG A 201 12.06 5.18 -11.47
CA ARG A 201 13.50 5.47 -11.52
C ARG A 201 14.24 4.17 -11.25
N ARG A 202 14.99 3.65 -12.22
CA ARG A 202 15.89 2.52 -11.98
C ARG A 202 17.02 3.01 -11.07
N ILE A 203 17.18 2.39 -9.92
CA ILE A 203 18.26 2.67 -8.98
C ILE A 203 19.26 1.55 -9.15
N LYS A 204 20.44 1.89 -9.64
CA LYS A 204 21.54 0.92 -9.79
C LYS A 204 21.84 0.30 -8.42
N PRO A 205 21.81 -1.03 -8.26
CA PRO A 205 22.20 -1.70 -7.02
C PRO A 205 23.70 -1.49 -6.73
N TRP A 206 24.14 -1.72 -5.52
CA TRP A 206 25.58 -1.73 -5.21
C TRP A 206 26.24 -2.95 -5.83
N SER A 207 27.51 -2.79 -6.23
CA SER A 207 28.38 -3.90 -6.62
C SER A 207 28.86 -4.67 -5.38
N VAL A 208 29.50 -5.84 -5.58
CA VAL A 208 30.15 -6.61 -4.51
C VAL A 208 31.17 -5.73 -3.75
N VAL A 209 31.97 -4.95 -4.49
CA VAL A 209 32.99 -4.06 -3.91
C VAL A 209 32.35 -2.95 -3.06
N GLU A 210 31.26 -2.32 -3.54
CA GLU A 210 30.55 -1.28 -2.78
C GLU A 210 29.92 -1.85 -1.50
N ALA A 211 29.27 -3.02 -1.59
CA ALA A 211 28.66 -3.69 -0.44
C ALA A 211 29.75 -4.11 0.59
N GLY A 212 30.85 -4.69 0.12
CA GLY A 212 31.99 -5.07 0.96
C GLY A 212 32.62 -3.86 1.67
N ARG A 213 32.84 -2.75 0.95
CA ARG A 213 33.36 -1.51 1.54
C ARG A 213 32.44 -0.95 2.63
N PHE A 214 31.13 -1.00 2.41
CA PHE A 214 30.15 -0.57 3.42
C PHE A 214 30.24 -1.40 4.69
N LEU A 215 30.30 -2.73 4.55
CA LEU A 215 30.39 -3.64 5.70
C LEU A 215 31.73 -3.52 6.41
N ALA A 216 32.83 -3.34 5.68
CA ALA A 216 34.16 -3.13 6.27
C ALA A 216 34.24 -1.83 7.08
N ASP A 217 33.67 -0.70 6.57
CA ASP A 217 33.62 0.56 7.33
C ASP A 217 32.76 0.42 8.59
N ALA A 218 31.62 -0.28 8.48
CA ALA A 218 30.73 -0.50 9.62
C ALA A 218 31.38 -1.38 10.69
N LEU A 219 32.11 -2.42 10.29
CA LEU A 219 32.87 -3.30 11.21
C LEU A 219 34.01 -2.55 11.89
N ALA A 220 34.83 -1.82 11.14
CA ALA A 220 35.96 -1.06 11.66
C ALA A 220 35.54 0.02 12.67
N ARG A 221 34.29 0.47 12.62
CA ARG A 221 33.70 1.46 13.53
C ARG A 221 32.87 0.84 14.65
N GLU A 222 32.90 -0.47 14.80
CA GLU A 222 32.12 -1.18 15.82
C GLU A 222 30.65 -0.77 15.81
N ASP A 223 30.08 -0.57 14.58
CA ASP A 223 28.69 -0.12 14.43
C ASP A 223 27.72 -1.09 15.10
N PRO A 224 26.92 -0.66 16.09
CA PRO A 224 25.97 -1.54 16.77
C PRO A 224 24.89 -2.15 15.85
N LEU A 225 24.76 -1.64 14.62
CA LEU A 225 23.88 -2.17 13.59
C LEU A 225 24.63 -2.99 12.51
N PHE A 226 25.91 -3.30 12.71
CA PHE A 226 26.69 -4.09 11.75
C PHE A 226 25.95 -5.38 11.33
N ALA A 227 25.47 -6.15 12.29
CA ALA A 227 24.70 -7.37 12.00
C ALA A 227 23.43 -7.10 11.18
N ALA A 228 22.72 -5.98 11.41
CA ALA A 228 21.57 -5.60 10.61
C ALA A 228 21.96 -5.34 9.14
N TRP A 229 23.12 -4.69 8.93
CA TRP A 229 23.63 -4.43 7.59
C TRP A 229 24.05 -5.70 6.86
N VAL A 230 24.67 -6.63 7.58
CA VAL A 230 24.99 -7.96 7.05
C VAL A 230 23.72 -8.67 6.60
N LEU A 231 22.70 -8.74 7.44
CA LEU A 231 21.45 -9.45 7.12
C LEU A 231 20.70 -8.84 5.92
N VAL A 232 20.64 -7.50 5.80
CA VAL A 232 19.96 -6.87 4.65
C VAL A 232 20.72 -7.02 3.34
N LEU A 233 22.06 -7.16 3.37
CA LEU A 233 22.88 -7.30 2.18
C LEU A 233 23.07 -8.76 1.75
N CYS A 234 23.25 -9.69 2.72
CA CYS A 234 23.47 -11.11 2.43
C CYS A 234 22.18 -11.88 2.21
N LEU A 235 21.16 -11.63 3.03
CA LEU A 235 19.88 -12.36 2.98
C LEU A 235 18.74 -11.55 2.36
N GLY A 236 18.98 -10.29 2.02
CA GLY A 236 17.97 -9.42 1.44
C GLY A 236 16.77 -9.17 2.34
N LEU A 237 16.92 -9.26 3.68
CA LEU A 237 15.82 -9.02 4.63
C LEU A 237 15.20 -7.65 4.44
N ARG A 238 13.88 -7.57 4.58
CA ARG A 238 13.18 -6.28 4.56
C ARG A 238 13.44 -5.53 5.85
N ARG A 239 13.45 -4.20 5.81
CA ARG A 239 13.67 -3.33 6.98
C ARG A 239 12.83 -3.73 8.20
N GLY A 240 11.55 -4.01 8.00
CA GLY A 240 10.65 -4.40 9.08
C GLY A 240 10.99 -5.76 9.65
N GLU A 241 11.39 -6.71 8.82
CA GLU A 241 11.80 -8.05 9.20
C GLU A 241 13.06 -8.00 10.08
N VAL A 242 14.11 -7.30 9.63
CA VAL A 242 15.33 -7.13 10.46
C VAL A 242 15.01 -6.56 11.83
N LEU A 243 14.19 -5.52 11.89
CA LEU A 243 13.83 -4.89 13.16
C LEU A 243 12.92 -5.76 14.03
N GLY A 244 12.16 -6.68 13.41
CA GLY A 244 11.25 -7.59 14.10
C GLY A 244 11.90 -8.89 14.57
N LEU A 245 13.17 -9.16 14.20
CA LEU A 245 13.87 -10.35 14.63
C LEU A 245 14.00 -10.41 16.15
N THR A 246 13.73 -11.59 16.70
CA THR A 246 13.97 -11.93 18.11
C THR A 246 15.13 -12.92 18.22
N TRP A 247 15.76 -13.00 19.39
CA TRP A 247 16.78 -14.03 19.64
C TRP A 247 16.24 -15.45 19.54
N LYS A 248 14.94 -15.64 19.79
CA LYS A 248 14.26 -16.92 19.64
C LYS A 248 14.12 -17.37 18.17
N SER A 249 14.15 -16.41 17.24
CA SER A 249 14.07 -16.69 15.80
C SER A 249 15.41 -17.14 15.20
N ILE A 250 16.47 -17.29 16.02
CA ILE A 250 17.83 -17.63 15.57
C ILE A 250 18.28 -18.89 16.30
N ASP A 251 18.47 -19.96 15.56
CA ASP A 251 19.16 -21.14 16.05
C ASP A 251 20.65 -21.07 15.71
N PHE A 252 21.49 -20.94 16.73
CA PHE A 252 22.93 -20.86 16.57
C PHE A 252 23.63 -22.22 16.44
N GLU A 253 22.91 -23.32 16.73
CA GLU A 253 23.42 -24.69 16.62
C GLU A 253 23.22 -25.23 15.22
N THR A 254 21.99 -25.12 14.69
CA THR A 254 21.67 -25.50 13.31
C THR A 254 22.08 -24.45 12.29
N GLY A 255 22.32 -23.22 12.73
CA GLY A 255 22.62 -22.11 11.82
C GLY A 255 21.40 -21.68 11.01
N GLU A 256 20.21 -21.66 11.61
CA GLU A 256 18.96 -21.30 10.93
C GLU A 256 18.36 -20.01 11.48
N LEU A 257 17.74 -19.25 10.59
CA LEU A 257 17.00 -18.03 10.89
C LEU A 257 15.54 -18.21 10.49
N TYR A 258 14.63 -18.00 11.43
CA TYR A 258 13.20 -17.95 11.19
C TYR A 258 12.71 -16.51 11.12
N VAL A 259 12.02 -16.12 10.03
CA VAL A 259 11.59 -14.72 9.80
C VAL A 259 10.07 -14.66 9.90
N ASP A 260 9.56 -14.67 11.11
CA ASP A 260 8.14 -14.70 11.44
C ASP A 260 7.54 -13.32 11.77
N HIS A 261 8.35 -12.38 12.24
CA HIS A 261 7.89 -11.08 12.71
C HIS A 261 8.50 -9.89 11.98
N GLN A 262 7.80 -8.76 12.05
CA GLN A 262 8.25 -7.49 11.49
C GLN A 262 7.85 -6.32 12.39
N ILE A 263 8.68 -5.28 12.43
CA ILE A 263 8.32 -4.00 13.03
C ILE A 263 7.84 -3.03 11.96
N GLN A 264 6.68 -2.43 12.20
CA GLN A 264 6.05 -1.43 11.34
C GLN A 264 5.64 -0.21 12.15
N ARG A 265 5.68 0.97 11.52
CA ARG A 265 5.10 2.19 12.07
C ARG A 265 3.76 2.48 11.43
N ALA A 266 2.69 2.45 12.21
CA ALA A 266 1.35 2.84 11.79
C ALA A 266 0.91 4.09 12.57
N GLY A 267 0.87 5.23 11.91
CA GLY A 267 0.62 6.52 12.57
C GLY A 267 1.67 6.82 13.65
N ARG A 268 1.25 6.88 14.91
CA ARG A 268 2.12 7.12 16.07
C ARG A 268 2.62 5.84 16.75
N GLN A 269 2.11 4.67 16.37
CA GLN A 269 2.41 3.40 17.03
C GLN A 269 3.48 2.61 16.27
N ILE A 270 4.37 1.95 17.02
CA ILE A 270 5.27 0.93 16.52
C ILE A 270 4.62 -0.42 16.82
N LEU A 271 4.35 -1.16 15.75
CA LEU A 271 3.70 -2.46 15.83
C LEU A 271 4.72 -3.56 15.55
N HIS A 272 4.81 -4.55 16.43
CA HIS A 272 5.49 -5.82 16.21
C HIS A 272 4.44 -6.85 15.81
N ARG A 273 4.53 -7.39 14.61
CA ARG A 273 3.51 -8.23 13.99
C ARG A 273 4.15 -9.37 13.22
N GLU A 274 3.39 -10.44 13.08
CA GLU A 274 3.72 -11.51 12.15
C GLU A 274 3.87 -11.01 10.72
N THR A 275 4.64 -11.70 9.93
CA THR A 275 4.82 -11.43 8.50
C THR A 275 3.52 -11.70 7.74
N LYS A 276 3.41 -11.19 6.51
CA LYS A 276 2.11 -11.09 5.80
C LYS A 276 1.64 -12.41 5.18
N THR A 277 2.52 -13.37 4.98
CA THR A 277 2.20 -14.61 4.22
C THR A 277 2.93 -15.78 4.84
N GLU A 278 2.30 -16.95 4.84
CA GLU A 278 2.91 -18.21 5.22
C GLU A 278 4.22 -18.51 4.46
N GLU A 279 4.33 -18.05 3.19
CA GLU A 279 5.56 -18.12 2.39
C GLU A 279 6.69 -17.20 2.92
N SER A 280 6.37 -16.28 3.86
CA SER A 280 7.38 -15.47 4.57
C SER A 280 7.89 -16.15 5.83
N ASP A 281 7.20 -17.20 6.32
CA ASP A 281 7.57 -18.04 7.45
C ASP A 281 8.51 -19.16 6.97
N ASP A 282 9.66 -18.79 6.41
CA ASP A 282 10.60 -19.77 5.87
C ASP A 282 11.93 -19.70 6.64
N PHE A 283 12.49 -20.87 6.86
CA PHE A 283 13.84 -21.01 7.39
C PHE A 283 14.86 -20.55 6.35
N LEU A 284 15.79 -19.72 6.80
CA LEU A 284 16.95 -19.33 6.02
C LEU A 284 18.21 -19.89 6.69
N PRO A 285 19.01 -20.69 5.99
CA PRO A 285 20.33 -21.04 6.48
C PRO A 285 21.20 -19.80 6.60
N LEU A 286 21.84 -19.64 7.74
CA LEU A 286 22.72 -18.52 8.05
C LEU A 286 24.16 -18.88 7.67
N PRO A 287 24.77 -18.19 6.70
CA PRO A 287 26.21 -18.28 6.47
C PRO A 287 26.98 -17.92 7.75
N GLU A 288 28.16 -18.50 7.95
CA GLU A 288 29.00 -18.25 9.11
C GLU A 288 29.29 -16.75 9.33
N PHE A 289 29.39 -15.97 8.26
CA PHE A 289 29.54 -14.53 8.34
C PHE A 289 28.34 -13.85 9.02
N CYS A 290 27.13 -14.32 8.78
CA CYS A 290 25.92 -13.83 9.44
C CYS A 290 25.89 -14.24 10.93
N LEU A 291 26.25 -15.50 11.23
CA LEU A 291 26.32 -16.00 12.60
C LEU A 291 27.34 -15.22 13.44
N LYS A 292 28.55 -14.97 12.90
CA LYS A 292 29.56 -14.13 13.57
C LYS A 292 29.04 -12.74 13.88
N ALA A 293 28.40 -12.08 12.90
CA ALA A 293 27.82 -10.75 13.09
C ALA A 293 26.72 -10.75 14.17
N LEU A 294 25.90 -11.79 14.22
CA LEU A 294 24.84 -11.94 15.24
C LEU A 294 25.42 -12.23 16.63
N ARG A 295 26.48 -13.04 16.74
CA ARG A 295 27.18 -13.27 18.03
C ARG A 295 27.79 -11.96 18.56
N MET A 296 28.42 -11.15 17.68
CA MET A 296 28.91 -9.81 18.04
C MET A 296 27.77 -8.92 18.55
N ARG A 297 26.63 -8.89 17.85
CA ARG A 297 25.47 -8.10 18.28
C ARG A 297 24.93 -8.56 19.63
N ARG A 298 24.90 -9.86 19.91
CA ARG A 298 24.46 -10.42 21.20
C ARG A 298 25.35 -9.94 22.33
N ALA A 299 26.67 -9.97 22.14
CA ALA A 299 27.63 -9.48 23.13
C ALA A 299 27.47 -7.96 23.37
N GLN A 300 27.34 -7.17 22.31
CA GLN A 300 27.09 -5.72 22.42
C GLN A 300 25.79 -5.43 23.19
N GLN A 301 24.67 -6.14 22.85
CA GLN A 301 23.38 -5.91 23.51
C GLN A 301 23.43 -6.31 25.00
N THR A 302 24.18 -7.35 25.36
CA THR A 302 24.40 -7.71 26.76
C THR A 302 25.12 -6.58 27.50
N GLY A 303 26.08 -5.92 26.85
CA GLY A 303 26.71 -4.71 27.38
C GLY A 303 25.75 -3.54 27.55
N ASP A 304 24.95 -3.26 26.52
CA ASP A 304 23.91 -2.23 26.55
C ASP A 304 22.92 -2.47 27.72
N GLN A 305 22.49 -3.73 27.90
CA GLN A 305 21.57 -4.12 28.95
C GLN A 305 22.15 -3.91 30.35
N LYS A 306 23.41 -4.31 30.55
CA LYS A 306 24.12 -4.07 31.83
C LYS A 306 24.27 -2.57 32.11
N ALA A 307 24.62 -1.78 31.11
CA ALA A 307 24.77 -0.33 31.24
C ALA A 307 23.43 0.39 31.50
N ALA A 308 22.34 -0.09 30.92
CA ALA A 308 20.99 0.47 31.11
C ALA A 308 20.39 0.11 32.48
N GLY A 309 20.74 -1.05 33.05
CA GLY A 309 20.19 -1.54 34.32
C GLY A 309 18.65 -1.54 34.30
N GLU A 310 18.05 -0.89 35.28
CA GLU A 310 16.58 -0.78 35.43
C GLU A 310 15.89 -0.02 34.28
N LEU A 311 16.64 0.75 33.49
CA LEU A 311 16.10 1.47 32.33
C LEU A 311 15.90 0.58 31.10
N TRP A 312 16.32 -0.69 31.17
CA TRP A 312 16.13 -1.64 30.08
C TRP A 312 14.67 -2.04 29.91
N GLN A 313 14.11 -1.86 28.68
CA GLN A 313 12.67 -2.00 28.41
C GLN A 313 12.34 -3.13 27.43
N ASP A 314 13.29 -3.96 26.99
CA ASP A 314 12.98 -5.03 26.05
C ASP A 314 12.26 -6.19 26.74
N THR A 315 10.99 -6.37 26.38
CA THR A 315 10.12 -7.47 26.82
C THR A 315 9.94 -8.56 25.75
N ARG A 316 10.50 -8.36 24.55
CA ARG A 316 10.27 -9.23 23.39
C ARG A 316 11.49 -10.05 22.97
N GLY A 317 12.64 -9.75 23.52
CA GLY A 317 13.90 -10.37 23.11
C GLY A 317 14.35 -9.97 21.71
N LEU A 318 14.14 -8.69 21.31
CA LEU A 318 14.52 -8.19 19.99
C LEU A 318 16.03 -8.21 19.80
N VAL A 319 16.50 -8.60 18.62
CA VAL A 319 17.91 -8.57 18.24
C VAL A 319 18.42 -7.13 18.11
N PHE A 320 17.61 -6.25 17.54
CA PHE A 320 17.97 -4.85 17.28
C PHE A 320 17.12 -3.90 18.09
N THR A 321 17.72 -3.32 19.12
CA THR A 321 17.10 -2.38 20.05
C THR A 321 17.91 -1.09 20.13
N THR A 322 17.32 -0.06 20.72
CA THR A 322 18.08 1.09 21.22
C THR A 322 18.93 0.66 22.42
N LYS A 323 19.80 1.53 22.90
CA LYS A 323 20.61 1.31 24.12
C LYS A 323 19.78 1.09 25.39
N TYR A 324 18.49 1.35 25.37
CA TYR A 324 17.53 1.11 26.45
C TYR A 324 16.61 -0.08 26.21
N GLY A 325 16.87 -0.91 25.21
CA GLY A 325 16.02 -2.08 24.89
C GLY A 325 14.75 -1.75 24.11
N THR A 326 14.44 -0.48 23.83
CA THR A 326 13.23 -0.14 23.07
C THR A 326 13.38 -0.48 21.59
N PRO A 327 12.28 -0.81 20.88
CA PRO A 327 12.31 -1.06 19.45
C PRO A 327 12.87 0.14 18.66
N ILE A 328 13.74 -0.13 17.69
CA ILE A 328 14.24 0.91 16.79
C ILE A 328 13.12 1.34 15.84
N GLU A 329 12.87 2.65 15.77
CA GLU A 329 11.92 3.23 14.84
C GLU A 329 12.39 3.00 13.39
N PRO A 330 11.53 2.42 12.50
CA PRO A 330 11.95 2.05 11.13
C PRO A 330 12.53 3.19 10.29
N GLY A 331 12.08 4.43 10.51
CA GLY A 331 12.64 5.61 9.84
C GLY A 331 14.06 5.93 10.31
N ASN A 332 14.38 5.63 11.60
CA ASN A 332 15.72 5.82 12.13
C ASN A 332 16.71 4.86 11.45
N LEU A 333 16.38 3.57 11.31
CA LEU A 333 17.23 2.62 10.59
C LEU A 333 17.52 3.11 9.16
N THR A 334 16.51 3.64 8.45
CA THR A 334 16.70 4.20 7.11
C THR A 334 17.65 5.39 7.10
N ARG A 335 17.53 6.32 8.07
CA ARG A 335 18.43 7.48 8.20
C ARG A 335 19.86 7.07 8.53
N MET A 336 20.01 6.11 9.45
CA MET A 336 21.29 5.58 9.85
C MET A 336 22.00 4.89 8.69
N PHE A 337 21.30 4.10 7.87
CA PHE A 337 21.85 3.51 6.65
C PHE A 337 22.41 4.57 5.70
N ALA A 338 21.61 5.61 5.41
CA ALA A 338 22.02 6.68 4.50
C ALA A 338 23.25 7.46 5.04
N LEU A 339 23.30 7.70 6.35
CA LEU A 339 24.43 8.36 6.99
C LEU A 339 25.72 7.51 6.86
N ARG A 340 25.63 6.21 7.12
CA ARG A 340 26.76 5.28 7.05
C ARG A 340 27.26 5.09 5.62
N ALA A 341 26.35 5.01 4.66
CA ALA A 341 26.72 4.93 3.24
C ALA A 341 27.54 6.16 2.81
N ARG A 342 27.12 7.39 3.21
CA ARG A 342 27.89 8.61 2.94
C ARG A 342 29.26 8.58 3.62
N ARG A 343 29.33 8.12 4.89
CA ARG A 343 30.57 8.03 5.66
C ARG A 343 31.57 7.06 5.02
N ALA A 344 31.09 5.94 4.49
CA ALA A 344 31.89 4.99 3.75
C ALA A 344 32.29 5.48 2.33
N GLY A 345 31.92 6.72 1.95
CA GLY A 345 32.19 7.28 0.62
C GLY A 345 31.40 6.61 -0.50
N LEU A 346 30.21 6.10 -0.19
CA LEU A 346 29.35 5.40 -1.14
C LEU A 346 28.16 6.24 -1.56
N ARG A 347 27.68 6.02 -2.78
CA ARG A 347 26.40 6.59 -3.22
C ARG A 347 25.26 6.04 -2.36
N VAL A 348 24.38 6.91 -1.93
CA VAL A 348 23.24 6.52 -1.10
C VAL A 348 22.15 5.89 -1.97
N ILE A 349 21.86 4.64 -1.70
CA ILE A 349 20.65 3.96 -2.21
C ILE A 349 19.59 3.91 -1.09
N PRO A 350 18.28 3.87 -1.43
CA PRO A 350 17.25 3.61 -0.40
C PRO A 350 17.49 2.26 0.28
N LEU A 351 17.32 2.17 1.59
CA LEU A 351 17.53 0.91 2.34
C LEU A 351 16.74 -0.28 1.75
N ARG A 352 15.53 -0.06 1.24
CA ARG A 352 14.77 -1.11 0.55
C ARG A 352 15.48 -1.71 -0.67
N ASN A 353 16.43 -0.95 -1.27
CA ASN A 353 17.18 -1.38 -2.45
C ASN A 353 18.38 -2.27 -2.08
N THR A 354 18.70 -2.47 -0.79
CA THR A 354 19.68 -3.48 -0.39
C THR A 354 19.23 -4.89 -0.79
N ARG A 355 17.92 -5.14 -0.79
CA ARG A 355 17.35 -6.40 -1.30
C ARG A 355 17.56 -6.55 -2.83
N HIS A 356 17.49 -5.47 -3.61
CA HIS A 356 17.88 -5.49 -5.01
C HIS A 356 19.39 -5.70 -5.17
N THR A 357 20.19 -5.12 -4.27
CA THR A 357 21.63 -5.38 -4.21
C THR A 357 21.88 -6.87 -3.96
N CYS A 358 21.29 -7.46 -2.92
CA CYS A 358 21.38 -8.91 -2.67
C CYS A 358 21.00 -9.74 -3.90
N SER A 359 19.86 -9.42 -4.52
CA SER A 359 19.43 -10.10 -5.76
C SER A 359 20.47 -9.98 -6.89
N SER A 360 21.02 -8.78 -7.13
CA SER A 360 22.03 -8.57 -8.17
C SER A 360 23.35 -9.28 -7.84
N LEU A 361 23.72 -9.37 -6.57
CA LEU A 361 24.90 -10.14 -6.14
C LEU A 361 24.73 -11.64 -6.40
N LEU A 362 23.52 -12.19 -6.11
CA LEU A 362 23.19 -13.58 -6.41
C LEU A 362 23.27 -13.88 -7.92
N VAL A 363 22.79 -12.94 -8.76
CA VAL A 363 22.94 -13.04 -10.23
C VAL A 363 24.40 -13.04 -10.63
N ALA A 364 25.19 -12.10 -10.12
CA ALA A 364 26.63 -12.01 -10.43
C ALA A 364 27.41 -13.27 -10.01
N LEU A 365 26.95 -13.96 -8.97
CA LEU A 365 27.47 -15.25 -8.50
C LEU A 365 26.87 -16.45 -9.24
N LYS A 366 26.05 -16.22 -10.31
CA LYS A 366 25.40 -17.26 -11.12
C LYS A 366 24.54 -18.22 -10.30
N VAL A 367 23.96 -17.77 -9.19
CA VAL A 367 23.03 -18.55 -8.40
C VAL A 367 21.75 -18.79 -9.21
N HIS A 368 21.26 -20.03 -9.21
CA HIS A 368 20.04 -20.39 -9.96
C HIS A 368 18.84 -19.54 -9.49
N PRO A 369 17.99 -19.01 -10.41
CA PRO A 369 16.89 -18.10 -10.06
C PRO A 369 15.93 -18.65 -9.00
N LYS A 370 15.67 -19.96 -8.99
CA LYS A 370 14.80 -20.60 -7.99
C LYS A 370 15.41 -20.57 -6.59
N VAL A 371 16.74 -20.74 -6.48
CA VAL A 371 17.47 -20.63 -5.21
C VAL A 371 17.46 -19.18 -4.74
N ALA A 372 17.72 -18.22 -5.63
CA ALA A 372 17.64 -16.80 -5.33
C ALA A 372 16.21 -16.39 -4.89
N GLN A 373 15.16 -16.93 -5.52
CA GLN A 373 13.78 -16.73 -5.09
C GLN A 373 13.57 -17.15 -3.64
N ARG A 374 14.07 -18.32 -3.25
CA ARG A 374 13.96 -18.86 -1.90
C ARG A 374 14.74 -18.01 -0.89
N ILE A 375 16.00 -17.66 -1.17
CA ILE A 375 16.81 -16.78 -0.30
C ILE A 375 16.10 -15.45 -0.07
N LEU A 376 15.57 -14.86 -1.14
CA LEU A 376 14.86 -13.57 -1.08
C LEU A 376 13.43 -13.71 -0.54
N ARG A 377 12.89 -14.90 -0.41
CA ARG A 377 11.49 -15.14 -0.02
C ARG A 377 10.53 -14.29 -0.87
N HIS A 378 10.62 -14.47 -2.21
CA HIS A 378 9.72 -13.87 -3.16
C HIS A 378 8.55 -14.81 -3.44
N SER A 379 7.32 -14.37 -3.15
CA SER A 379 6.10 -15.13 -3.45
C SER A 379 5.92 -15.42 -4.94
N GLN A 380 6.46 -14.56 -5.81
CA GLN A 380 6.38 -14.72 -7.26
C GLN A 380 7.78 -14.74 -7.87
N ILE A 381 8.07 -15.77 -8.66
CA ILE A 381 9.34 -15.92 -9.39
C ILE A 381 9.61 -14.73 -10.33
N ALA A 382 8.56 -14.11 -10.89
CA ALA A 382 8.67 -12.94 -11.76
C ALA A 382 9.45 -11.78 -11.11
N MET A 383 9.33 -11.59 -9.80
CA MET A 383 10.08 -10.57 -9.06
C MET A 383 11.59 -10.83 -9.05
N THR A 384 11.99 -12.10 -9.04
CA THR A 384 13.39 -12.53 -9.13
C THR A 384 13.85 -12.41 -10.57
N MET A 385 13.05 -12.89 -11.53
CA MET A 385 13.38 -12.87 -12.95
C MET A 385 13.54 -11.45 -13.51
N GLU A 386 12.87 -10.41 -12.96
CA GLU A 386 13.13 -9.01 -13.35
C GLU A 386 14.61 -8.61 -13.22
N VAL A 387 15.36 -9.20 -12.28
CA VAL A 387 16.79 -8.94 -12.08
C VAL A 387 17.64 -9.81 -12.98
N TYR A 388 17.21 -11.04 -13.28
CA TYR A 388 17.89 -11.97 -14.17
C TYR A 388 17.68 -11.66 -15.66
N ALA A 389 16.63 -10.92 -16.02
CA ALA A 389 16.29 -10.58 -17.41
C ALA A 389 17.28 -9.62 -18.09
N GLU A 390 18.25 -9.10 -17.37
CA GLU A 390 19.36 -8.29 -17.92
C GLU A 390 20.57 -9.18 -18.30
N ALA A 391 20.33 -10.40 -18.82
CA ALA A 391 21.41 -11.21 -19.37
C ALA A 391 22.13 -10.43 -20.47
N SER A 392 23.43 -10.29 -20.35
CA SER A 392 24.22 -9.61 -21.38
C SER A 392 24.27 -10.44 -22.70
N GLU A 393 24.44 -9.79 -23.84
CA GLU A 393 24.64 -10.50 -25.11
C GLU A 393 25.81 -11.47 -25.02
N GLU A 394 26.84 -11.18 -24.23
CA GLU A 394 27.98 -12.03 -23.95
C GLU A 394 27.57 -13.32 -23.24
N GLU A 395 26.69 -13.27 -22.27
CA GLU A 395 26.16 -14.45 -21.55
C GLU A 395 25.32 -15.34 -22.48
N VAL A 396 24.51 -14.74 -23.36
CA VAL A 396 23.76 -15.47 -24.38
C VAL A 396 24.71 -16.17 -25.34
N ARG A 397 25.74 -15.47 -25.81
CA ARG A 397 26.76 -16.03 -26.73
C ARG A 397 27.57 -17.16 -26.09
N ALA A 398 27.97 -16.97 -24.81
CA ALA A 398 28.67 -18.02 -24.06
C ALA A 398 27.81 -19.27 -23.82
N ALA A 399 26.50 -19.07 -23.54
CA ALA A 399 25.58 -20.20 -23.39
C ALA A 399 25.37 -20.97 -24.69
N LEU A 400 25.22 -20.26 -25.81
CA LEU A 400 25.12 -20.88 -27.13
C LEU A 400 26.41 -21.59 -27.52
N GLY A 401 27.58 -21.04 -27.18
CA GLY A 401 28.88 -21.72 -27.36
C GLY A 401 28.93 -23.05 -26.62
N LYS A 402 28.61 -23.08 -25.34
CA LYS A 402 28.54 -24.30 -24.52
C LYS A 402 27.56 -25.33 -25.11
N LEU A 403 26.43 -24.87 -25.62
CA LEU A 403 25.45 -25.78 -26.25
C LEU A 403 25.99 -26.37 -27.53
N SER A 404 26.69 -25.56 -28.37
CA SER A 404 27.37 -26.02 -29.59
C SER A 404 28.42 -27.08 -29.26
N ASP A 405 29.28 -26.83 -28.29
CA ASP A 405 30.32 -27.76 -27.85
C ASP A 405 29.72 -29.09 -27.35
N ALA A 406 28.63 -29.01 -26.55
CA ALA A 406 27.93 -30.19 -26.04
C ALA A 406 27.23 -31.01 -27.15
N MET A 407 26.89 -30.38 -28.26
CA MET A 407 26.27 -31.05 -29.42
C MET A 407 27.28 -31.53 -30.48
N GLY A 408 28.58 -31.50 -30.16
CA GLY A 408 29.65 -31.99 -31.03
C GLY A 408 30.08 -31.01 -32.12
N GLY A 409 29.79 -29.72 -31.94
CA GLY A 409 30.30 -28.65 -32.78
C GLY A 409 31.79 -28.42 -32.53
N THR A 410 32.65 -29.23 -33.15
CA THR A 410 34.06 -28.90 -33.35
C THR A 410 34.15 -27.93 -34.52
N GLY A 411 34.34 -26.65 -34.26
CA GLY A 411 34.74 -25.66 -35.22
C GLY A 411 36.15 -25.24 -35.01
#